data_e1d7f8b158a07ba1c07fbfbf5c5eced0
#
_entry.id   e1d7f8b158a07ba1c07fbfbf5c5eced0
#
_cell.length_a   1.000
_cell.length_b   1.000
_cell.length_c   1.000
_cell.angle_alpha   90.00
_cell.angle_beta   90.00
_cell.angle_gamma   90.00
#
_symmetry.space_group_name_H-M   'P 1'
#
loop_
_entity.id
_entity.type
_entity.pdbx_description
1 polymer ?
#
loop_
_entity_poly.entity_id
_entity_poly.type
_entity_poly.pdbx_seq_one_letter_code
_entity_poly.pdbx_strand_id
1 'polypeptide(L)'
;VISSMNRMIKNNAAYDLKQLFIGSEGTLGIVTRLVLRLREVPRSTQTALVGCTNFADVTSLLKHMDASLGGSLSAFEVMWNEFFRLVTTPPSKGTAPLSQDYPYYVLIESSGGDETRDQAQFEESLGAAIESGLVADAVIATSKAQRDSIWALRDDVEQFFRMGMPVT
;
A
#
# COMPACT_ATOMS: atom_id res chain seq x y z
N VAL A 1 31.09 12.40 -12.41
CA VAL A 1 29.82 12.95 -11.91
C VAL A 1 28.89 13.18 -13.09
N ILE A 2 27.70 12.57 -13.05
CA ILE A 2 26.64 12.78 -14.04
C ILE A 2 25.70 13.82 -13.47
N SER A 3 25.47 14.93 -14.19
CA SER A 3 24.52 15.97 -13.78
C SER A 3 23.28 15.90 -14.66
N SER A 4 22.13 15.73 -14.03
CA SER A 4 20.80 15.71 -14.70
C SER A 4 19.80 16.60 -13.95
N MET A 5 20.25 17.77 -13.48
CA MET A 5 19.46 18.73 -12.70
C MET A 5 18.57 19.57 -13.61
N ASN A 6 17.57 18.94 -14.21
CA ASN A 6 16.61 19.58 -15.13
C ASN A 6 15.27 19.79 -14.42
N ARG A 7 14.69 20.99 -14.55
CA ARG A 7 13.37 21.37 -14.00
C ARG A 7 12.24 21.31 -15.01
N MET A 8 12.54 21.03 -16.28
CA MET A 8 11.52 20.90 -17.31
C MET A 8 10.72 19.61 -17.12
N ILE A 9 9.40 19.70 -17.29
CA ILE A 9 8.50 18.54 -17.22
C ILE A 9 8.78 17.55 -18.34
N LYS A 10 9.18 18.07 -19.53
CA LYS A 10 9.50 17.28 -20.72
C LYS A 10 10.88 17.66 -21.22
N ASN A 11 11.71 16.66 -21.45
CA ASN A 11 13.03 16.81 -22.07
C ASN A 11 13.28 15.65 -23.04
N ASN A 12 13.29 15.96 -24.33
CA ASN A 12 13.48 14.99 -25.41
C ASN A 12 14.87 15.14 -26.08
N ALA A 13 15.82 15.86 -25.45
CA ALA A 13 17.08 16.23 -26.11
C ALA A 13 18.06 15.05 -26.29
N ALA A 14 17.97 14.00 -25.45
CA ALA A 14 18.84 12.83 -25.49
C ALA A 14 18.26 11.70 -24.62
N TYR A 15 19.02 10.58 -24.53
CA TYR A 15 18.70 9.54 -23.59
C TYR A 15 18.72 10.06 -22.15
N ASP A 16 17.69 9.69 -21.38
CA ASP A 16 17.57 10.07 -19.97
C ASP A 16 18.39 9.13 -19.07
N LEU A 17 19.69 9.40 -18.97
CA LEU A 17 20.64 8.54 -18.25
C LEU A 17 20.30 8.35 -16.76
N LYS A 18 19.54 9.25 -16.15
CA LYS A 18 19.14 9.08 -14.73
C LYS A 18 18.27 7.85 -14.52
N GLN A 19 17.56 7.39 -15.54
CA GLN A 19 16.71 6.18 -15.45
C GLN A 19 17.53 4.90 -15.17
N LEU A 20 18.81 4.88 -15.50
CA LEU A 20 19.70 3.77 -15.17
C LEU A 20 19.97 3.64 -13.66
N PHE A 21 19.87 4.77 -12.93
CA PHE A 21 20.20 4.84 -11.50
C PHE A 21 18.95 4.69 -10.62
N ILE A 22 17.76 5.00 -11.15
CA ILE A 22 16.50 4.83 -10.43
C ILE A 22 16.23 3.33 -10.26
N GLY A 23 16.08 2.87 -9.01
CA GLY A 23 15.89 1.45 -8.69
C GLY A 23 17.19 0.61 -8.67
N SER A 24 18.36 1.22 -8.82
CA SER A 24 19.64 0.49 -8.76
C SER A 24 20.13 0.18 -7.34
N GLU A 25 19.43 0.67 -6.31
CA GLU A 25 19.74 0.45 -4.89
C GLU A 25 21.20 0.72 -4.51
N GLY A 26 21.79 1.73 -5.15
CA GLY A 26 23.19 2.12 -4.91
C GLY A 26 24.24 1.30 -5.66
N THR A 27 23.86 0.25 -6.41
CA THR A 27 24.83 -0.63 -7.11
C THR A 27 25.54 0.05 -8.27
N LEU A 28 24.88 1.01 -8.94
CA LEU A 28 25.45 1.74 -10.07
C LEU A 28 26.00 3.13 -9.69
N GLY A 29 25.64 3.64 -8.52
CA GLY A 29 26.12 4.94 -8.06
C GLY A 29 25.30 5.49 -6.90
N ILE A 30 25.75 6.61 -6.36
CA ILE A 30 25.11 7.31 -5.25
C ILE A 30 24.48 8.60 -5.78
N VAL A 31 23.18 8.78 -5.54
CA VAL A 31 22.45 10.00 -5.86
C VAL A 31 22.65 11.02 -4.75
N THR A 32 23.29 12.16 -5.06
CA THR A 32 23.61 13.20 -4.08
C THR A 32 22.70 14.41 -4.15
N ARG A 33 21.99 14.62 -5.26
CA ARG A 33 21.05 15.75 -5.45
C ARG A 33 19.87 15.29 -6.31
N LEU A 34 18.68 15.78 -5.98
CA LEU A 34 17.43 15.45 -6.66
C LEU A 34 16.67 16.71 -7.05
N VAL A 35 15.96 16.63 -8.16
CA VAL A 35 14.86 17.55 -8.51
C VAL A 35 13.59 16.72 -8.46
N LEU A 36 12.75 16.97 -7.49
CA LEU A 36 11.49 16.25 -7.28
C LEU A 36 10.31 17.10 -7.73
N ARG A 37 9.38 16.47 -8.42
CA ARG A 37 8.09 17.07 -8.74
C ARG A 37 7.19 16.95 -7.52
N LEU A 38 6.72 18.09 -7.01
CA LEU A 38 5.71 18.11 -5.96
C LEU A 38 4.32 17.88 -6.55
N ARG A 39 3.48 17.22 -5.79
CA ARG A 39 2.06 17.06 -6.04
C ARG A 39 1.28 17.61 -4.87
N GLU A 40 0.05 18.02 -5.11
CA GLU A 40 -0.85 18.38 -4.02
C GLU A 40 -1.15 17.16 -3.14
N VAL A 41 -1.28 17.40 -1.84
CA VAL A 41 -1.69 16.35 -0.89
C VAL A 41 -3.14 15.99 -1.18
N PRO A 42 -3.48 14.70 -1.28
CA PRO A 42 -4.86 14.26 -1.42
C PRO A 42 -5.75 14.83 -0.31
N ARG A 43 -6.95 15.27 -0.65
CA ARG A 43 -7.93 15.78 0.32
C ARG A 43 -8.72 14.65 0.96
N SER A 44 -8.78 13.51 0.30
CA SER A 44 -9.47 12.30 0.74
C SER A 44 -8.50 11.13 0.76
N THR A 45 -8.58 10.31 1.80
CA THR A 45 -7.83 9.04 1.89
C THR A 45 -8.72 8.03 2.61
N GLN A 46 -9.05 6.95 1.92
CA GLN A 46 -9.87 5.85 2.45
C GLN A 46 -8.98 4.62 2.59
N THR A 47 -9.00 3.99 3.74
CA THR A 47 -8.13 2.84 4.03
C THR A 47 -8.94 1.72 4.65
N ALA A 48 -8.73 0.50 4.18
CA ALA A 48 -9.30 -0.72 4.74
C ALA A 48 -8.23 -1.79 4.93
N LEU A 49 -8.48 -2.69 5.89
CA LEU A 49 -7.80 -3.96 5.99
C LEU A 49 -8.82 -5.06 5.75
N VAL A 50 -8.50 -6.01 4.90
CA VAL A 50 -9.40 -7.13 4.55
C VAL A 50 -8.71 -8.47 4.74
N GLY A 51 -9.50 -9.51 5.03
CA GLY A 51 -9.09 -10.91 5.07
C GLY A 51 -9.54 -11.65 3.81
N CYS A 52 -8.64 -12.39 3.17
CA CYS A 52 -8.91 -13.25 2.02
C CYS A 52 -8.59 -14.71 2.33
N THR A 53 -9.36 -15.64 1.74
CA THR A 53 -9.25 -17.08 2.01
C THR A 53 -8.24 -17.80 1.12
N ASN A 54 -7.90 -17.23 -0.03
CA ASN A 54 -6.90 -17.79 -0.95
C ASN A 54 -6.24 -16.68 -1.79
N PHE A 55 -5.14 -16.99 -2.45
CA PHE A 55 -4.39 -16.01 -3.23
C PHE A 55 -5.06 -15.62 -4.55
N ALA A 56 -5.93 -16.49 -5.09
CA ALA A 56 -6.71 -16.15 -6.29
C ALA A 56 -7.72 -15.03 -6.00
N ASP A 57 -8.32 -15.03 -4.80
CA ASP A 57 -9.20 -13.96 -4.35
C ASP A 57 -8.42 -12.64 -4.21
N VAL A 58 -7.19 -12.66 -3.66
CA VAL A 58 -6.32 -11.48 -3.57
C VAL A 58 -6.07 -10.85 -4.94
N THR A 59 -5.74 -11.67 -5.95
CA THR A 59 -5.48 -11.15 -7.31
C THR A 59 -6.73 -10.65 -8.01
N SER A 60 -7.87 -11.28 -7.74
CA SER A 60 -9.18 -10.86 -8.27
C SER A 60 -9.66 -9.57 -7.58
N LEU A 61 -9.43 -9.45 -6.28
CA LEU A 61 -9.70 -8.25 -5.50
C LEU A 61 -8.89 -7.05 -6.00
N LEU A 62 -7.59 -7.23 -6.31
CA LEU A 62 -6.78 -6.16 -6.90
C LEU A 62 -7.39 -5.64 -8.20
N LYS A 63 -7.77 -6.54 -9.11
CA LYS A 63 -8.40 -6.16 -10.39
C LYS A 63 -9.73 -5.44 -10.18
N HIS A 64 -10.54 -5.94 -9.22
CA HIS A 64 -11.82 -5.36 -8.89
C HIS A 64 -11.67 -3.94 -8.35
N MET A 65 -10.81 -3.74 -7.34
CA MET A 65 -10.58 -2.43 -6.73
C MET A 65 -9.96 -1.43 -7.70
N ASP A 66 -8.97 -1.84 -8.49
CA ASP A 66 -8.33 -0.97 -9.50
C ASP A 66 -9.35 -0.49 -10.55
N ALA A 67 -10.20 -1.40 -11.04
CA ALA A 67 -11.24 -1.07 -12.00
C ALA A 67 -12.33 -0.15 -11.40
N SER A 68 -12.78 -0.45 -10.17
CA SER A 68 -13.88 0.27 -9.52
C SER A 68 -13.46 1.66 -9.03
N LEU A 69 -12.21 1.81 -8.58
CA LEU A 69 -11.69 3.08 -8.06
C LEU A 69 -11.13 4.02 -9.12
N GLY A 70 -11.05 3.57 -10.40
CA GLY A 70 -10.77 4.44 -11.54
C GLY A 70 -9.43 5.19 -11.46
N GLY A 71 -8.38 4.56 -10.91
CA GLY A 71 -7.04 5.12 -10.80
C GLY A 71 -6.78 5.90 -9.49
N SER A 72 -7.73 5.89 -8.54
CA SER A 72 -7.52 6.46 -7.19
C SER A 72 -6.92 5.44 -6.21
N LEU A 73 -6.77 4.17 -6.59
CA LEU A 73 -6.09 3.15 -5.79
C LEU A 73 -4.63 3.58 -5.56
N SER A 74 -4.28 3.90 -4.32
CA SER A 74 -2.95 4.42 -3.95
C SER A 74 -2.05 3.38 -3.28
N ALA A 75 -2.66 2.37 -2.64
CA ALA A 75 -1.92 1.24 -2.08
C ALA A 75 -2.76 -0.04 -2.12
N PHE A 76 -2.06 -1.16 -2.34
CA PHE A 76 -2.59 -2.51 -2.24
C PHE A 76 -1.45 -3.42 -1.73
N GLU A 77 -1.43 -3.63 -0.42
CA GLU A 77 -0.33 -4.30 0.29
C GLU A 77 -0.81 -5.64 0.84
N VAL A 78 -0.12 -6.71 0.45
CA VAL A 78 -0.50 -8.07 0.85
C VAL A 78 0.39 -8.55 1.98
N MET A 79 -0.20 -9.05 3.04
CA MET A 79 0.47 -9.66 4.19
C MET A 79 0.03 -11.12 4.31
N TRP A 80 0.99 -12.02 4.47
CA TRP A 80 0.72 -13.41 4.81
C TRP A 80 0.31 -13.55 6.28
N ASN A 81 -0.41 -14.60 6.60
CA ASN A 81 -0.86 -14.88 7.96
C ASN A 81 0.27 -14.84 8.99
N GLU A 82 1.41 -15.44 8.67
CA GLU A 82 2.56 -15.51 9.57
C GLU A 82 3.07 -14.11 9.94
N PHE A 83 3.17 -13.22 8.96
CA PHE A 83 3.57 -11.83 9.21
C PHE A 83 2.51 -11.09 10.02
N PHE A 84 1.24 -11.22 9.64
CA PHE A 84 0.14 -10.56 10.37
C PHE A 84 0.10 -10.99 11.84
N ARG A 85 0.23 -12.30 12.12
CA ARG A 85 0.33 -12.81 13.49
C ARG A 85 1.56 -12.30 14.22
N LEU A 86 2.71 -12.22 13.54
CA LEU A 86 3.95 -11.71 14.11
C LEU A 86 3.80 -10.27 14.62
N VAL A 87 3.18 -9.39 13.82
CA VAL A 87 3.04 -7.97 14.15
C VAL A 87 1.84 -7.66 15.06
N THR A 88 0.92 -8.61 15.24
CA THR A 88 -0.29 -8.45 16.07
C THR A 88 -0.30 -9.32 17.34
N THR A 89 0.77 -10.09 17.59
CA THR A 89 0.89 -10.94 18.78
C THR A 89 2.04 -10.46 19.67
N PRO A 90 1.88 -10.37 20.99
CA PRO A 90 2.96 -9.98 21.89
C PRO A 90 4.25 -10.80 21.64
N PRO A 91 5.42 -10.15 21.73
CA PRO A 91 5.70 -8.83 22.28
C PRO A 91 5.56 -7.65 21.30
N SER A 92 5.03 -7.86 20.10
CA SER A 92 4.65 -6.75 19.21
C SER A 92 3.60 -5.85 19.88
N LYS A 93 3.57 -4.57 19.49
CA LYS A 93 2.60 -3.59 20.00
C LYS A 93 1.34 -3.49 19.12
N GLY A 94 1.34 -4.13 17.97
CA GLY A 94 0.20 -4.14 17.06
C GLY A 94 -0.99 -4.89 17.67
N THR A 95 -2.19 -4.42 17.37
CA THR A 95 -3.44 -5.09 17.73
C THR A 95 -4.13 -5.54 16.46
N ALA A 96 -4.55 -6.80 16.41
CA ALA A 96 -5.27 -7.36 15.27
C ALA A 96 -6.66 -6.72 15.14
N PRO A 97 -6.96 -5.98 14.06
CA PRO A 97 -8.30 -5.42 13.85
C PRO A 97 -9.28 -6.44 13.24
N LEU A 98 -8.78 -7.57 12.74
CA LEU A 98 -9.51 -8.71 12.20
C LEU A 98 -9.06 -10.00 12.87
N SER A 99 -9.82 -11.11 12.66
CA SER A 99 -9.38 -12.45 13.07
C SER A 99 -8.00 -12.77 12.49
N GLN A 100 -7.17 -13.48 13.26
CA GLN A 100 -5.85 -13.95 12.84
C GLN A 100 -5.88 -15.27 12.05
N ASP A 101 -7.05 -15.70 11.58
CA ASP A 101 -7.24 -17.02 10.95
C ASP A 101 -7.26 -16.97 9.43
N TYR A 102 -7.24 -15.77 8.81
CA TYR A 102 -7.16 -15.65 7.36
C TYR A 102 -5.74 -15.92 6.86
N PRO A 103 -5.57 -16.65 5.76
CA PRO A 103 -4.25 -16.91 5.17
C PRO A 103 -3.60 -15.65 4.57
N TYR A 104 -4.44 -14.67 4.14
CA TYR A 104 -3.98 -13.42 3.54
C TYR A 104 -4.73 -12.23 4.09
N TYR A 105 -4.00 -11.16 4.32
CA TYR A 105 -4.55 -9.85 4.67
C TYR A 105 -4.12 -8.84 3.63
N VAL A 106 -5.02 -7.95 3.26
CA VAL A 106 -4.72 -6.92 2.27
C VAL A 106 -5.07 -5.55 2.86
N LEU A 107 -4.08 -4.67 2.92
CA LEU A 107 -4.29 -3.26 3.15
C LEU A 107 -4.59 -2.60 1.80
N ILE A 108 -5.73 -1.93 1.72
CA ILE A 108 -6.19 -1.23 0.52
C ILE A 108 -6.34 0.23 0.88
N GLU A 109 -5.76 1.11 0.06
CA GLU A 109 -5.93 2.55 0.23
C GLU A 109 -6.26 3.22 -1.09
N SER A 110 -7.19 4.16 -1.06
CA SER A 110 -7.46 5.06 -2.16
C SER A 110 -7.24 6.51 -1.74
N SER A 111 -6.78 7.34 -2.68
CA SER A 111 -6.52 8.75 -2.49
C SER A 111 -7.22 9.58 -3.55
N GLY A 112 -7.92 10.63 -3.13
CA GLY A 112 -8.72 11.46 -4.04
C GLY A 112 -8.84 12.91 -3.60
N GLY A 113 -9.78 13.60 -4.22
CA GLY A 113 -10.00 15.04 -4.05
C GLY A 113 -11.34 15.43 -3.40
N ASP A 114 -12.27 14.48 -3.27
CA ASP A 114 -13.62 14.70 -2.73
C ASP A 114 -13.96 13.62 -1.70
N GLU A 115 -13.91 13.96 -0.42
CA GLU A 115 -14.04 13.00 0.67
C GLU A 115 -15.35 12.23 0.63
N THR A 116 -16.47 12.92 0.40
CA THR A 116 -17.81 12.29 0.39
C THR A 116 -17.96 11.30 -0.77
N ARG A 117 -17.54 11.71 -1.96
CA ARG A 117 -17.62 10.89 -3.15
C ARG A 117 -16.66 9.70 -3.09
N ASP A 118 -15.42 9.97 -2.68
CA ASP A 118 -14.37 8.96 -2.62
C ASP A 118 -14.68 7.91 -1.57
N GLN A 119 -15.22 8.30 -0.41
CA GLN A 119 -15.69 7.39 0.62
C GLN A 119 -16.82 6.50 0.10
N ALA A 120 -17.85 7.09 -0.50
CA ALA A 120 -18.98 6.32 -1.02
C ALA A 120 -18.54 5.30 -2.07
N GLN A 121 -17.67 5.70 -3.00
CA GLN A 121 -17.12 4.82 -4.05
C GLN A 121 -16.27 3.69 -3.45
N PHE A 122 -15.45 4.00 -2.44
CA PHE A 122 -14.61 3.01 -1.77
C PHE A 122 -15.46 1.97 -1.02
N GLU A 123 -16.45 2.42 -0.26
CA GLU A 123 -17.38 1.55 0.48
C GLU A 123 -18.21 0.67 -0.46
N GLU A 124 -18.74 1.24 -1.55
CA GLU A 124 -19.47 0.48 -2.57
C GLU A 124 -18.59 -0.59 -3.22
N SER A 125 -17.37 -0.22 -3.61
CA SER A 125 -16.41 -1.15 -4.23
C SER A 125 -16.05 -2.30 -3.29
N LEU A 126 -15.79 -1.99 -2.03
CA LEU A 126 -15.47 -2.99 -1.03
C LEU A 126 -16.69 -3.87 -0.68
N GLY A 127 -17.88 -3.29 -0.59
CA GLY A 127 -19.13 -4.02 -0.41
C GLY A 127 -19.37 -5.05 -1.51
N ALA A 128 -19.19 -4.65 -2.78
CA ALA A 128 -19.30 -5.56 -3.91
C ALA A 128 -18.26 -6.70 -3.87
N ALA A 129 -17.03 -6.42 -3.39
CA ALA A 129 -16.01 -7.44 -3.20
C ALA A 129 -16.38 -8.45 -2.11
N ILE A 130 -17.03 -8.00 -1.02
CA ILE A 130 -17.56 -8.88 0.03
C ILE A 130 -18.71 -9.72 -0.51
N GLU A 131 -19.67 -9.11 -1.19
CA GLU A 131 -20.83 -9.81 -1.76
C GLU A 131 -20.43 -10.87 -2.79
N SER A 132 -19.38 -10.62 -3.57
CA SER A 132 -18.84 -11.59 -4.53
C SER A 132 -17.96 -12.67 -3.91
N GLY A 133 -17.69 -12.61 -2.60
CA GLY A 133 -16.89 -13.59 -1.86
C GLY A 133 -15.36 -13.45 -2.05
N LEU A 134 -14.88 -12.36 -2.66
CA LEU A 134 -13.46 -12.07 -2.78
C LEU A 134 -12.83 -11.67 -1.43
N VAL A 135 -13.65 -11.10 -0.54
CA VAL A 135 -13.27 -10.66 0.80
C VAL A 135 -14.14 -11.41 1.81
N ALA A 136 -13.47 -12.07 2.78
CA ALA A 136 -14.16 -12.81 3.83
C ALA A 136 -14.53 -11.92 5.02
N ASP A 137 -13.70 -10.90 5.30
CA ASP A 137 -13.90 -9.96 6.40
C ASP A 137 -13.19 -8.64 6.08
N ALA A 138 -13.68 -7.52 6.61
CA ALA A 138 -13.13 -6.21 6.33
C ALA A 138 -13.32 -5.24 7.50
N VAL A 139 -12.34 -4.37 7.71
CA VAL A 139 -12.45 -3.19 8.56
C VAL A 139 -12.03 -1.96 7.77
N ILE A 140 -12.88 -0.93 7.78
CA ILE A 140 -12.59 0.37 7.17
C ILE A 140 -12.17 1.33 8.28
N ALA A 141 -11.07 2.06 8.09
CA ALA A 141 -10.63 3.08 9.01
C ALA A 141 -11.58 4.29 8.96
N THR A 142 -12.18 4.62 10.09
CA THR A 142 -13.09 5.79 10.23
C THR A 142 -12.38 7.01 10.80
N SER A 143 -11.10 6.91 11.09
CA SER A 143 -10.28 8.00 11.61
C SER A 143 -8.83 7.88 11.17
N LYS A 144 -8.11 9.02 11.18
CA LYS A 144 -6.67 9.04 10.93
C LYS A 144 -5.90 8.09 11.85
N ALA A 145 -6.26 8.02 13.13
CA ALA A 145 -5.60 7.15 14.10
C ALA A 145 -5.76 5.66 13.75
N GLN A 146 -6.94 5.24 13.30
CA GLN A 146 -7.18 3.87 12.83
C GLN A 146 -6.39 3.56 11.56
N ARG A 147 -6.38 4.48 10.58
CA ARG A 147 -5.56 4.35 9.39
C ARG A 147 -4.08 4.18 9.73
N ASP A 148 -3.55 5.08 10.56
CA ASP A 148 -2.15 5.05 10.97
C ASP A 148 -1.83 3.73 11.72
N SER A 149 -2.78 3.18 12.49
CA SER A 149 -2.65 1.88 13.16
C SER A 149 -2.62 0.71 12.18
N ILE A 150 -3.43 0.73 11.12
CA ILE A 150 -3.41 -0.31 10.07
C ILE A 150 -2.08 -0.27 9.32
N TRP A 151 -1.62 0.91 8.93
CA TRP A 151 -0.33 1.07 8.27
C TRP A 151 0.84 0.64 9.15
N ALA A 152 0.78 0.92 10.45
CA ALA A 152 1.80 0.49 11.40
C ALA A 152 1.97 -1.03 11.46
N LEU A 153 0.92 -1.82 11.21
CA LEU A 153 1.03 -3.27 11.12
C LEU A 153 1.88 -3.70 9.92
N ARG A 154 1.63 -3.08 8.76
CA ARG A 154 2.35 -3.36 7.52
C ARG A 154 3.82 -2.92 7.61
N ASP A 155 4.09 -1.80 8.28
CA ASP A 155 5.41 -1.18 8.36
C ASP A 155 6.31 -1.79 9.45
N ASP A 156 5.77 -2.63 10.35
CA ASP A 156 6.54 -3.25 11.45
C ASP A 156 7.40 -4.43 10.97
N VAL A 157 8.13 -4.22 9.89
CA VAL A 157 9.03 -5.24 9.28
C VAL A 157 10.21 -5.59 10.19
N GLU A 158 10.51 -4.75 11.19
CA GLU A 158 11.57 -5.02 12.16
C GLU A 158 11.31 -6.29 12.98
N GLN A 159 10.07 -6.75 13.08
CA GLN A 159 9.72 -7.99 13.76
C GLN A 159 10.37 -9.22 13.12
N PHE A 160 10.70 -9.19 11.82
CA PHE A 160 11.43 -10.28 11.16
C PHE A 160 12.80 -10.57 11.79
N PHE A 161 13.49 -9.54 12.28
CA PHE A 161 14.77 -9.74 12.99
C PHE A 161 14.63 -10.62 14.22
N ARG A 162 13.45 -10.63 14.87
CA ARG A 162 13.18 -11.48 16.02
C ARG A 162 13.08 -12.96 15.66
N MET A 163 12.70 -13.25 14.42
CA MET A 163 12.60 -14.62 13.91
C MET A 163 13.93 -15.12 13.32
N GLY A 164 14.98 -14.30 13.33
CA GLY A 164 16.28 -14.64 12.71
C GLY A 164 16.21 -14.78 11.20
N MET A 165 15.14 -14.28 10.55
CA MET A 165 15.03 -14.26 9.10
C MET A 165 15.82 -13.07 8.53
N PRO A 166 16.66 -13.27 7.51
CA PRO A 166 17.27 -12.15 6.81
C PRO A 166 16.16 -11.37 6.08
N VAL A 167 16.15 -10.05 6.26
CA VAL A 167 15.33 -9.16 5.46
C VAL A 167 16.07 -8.94 4.14
N THR A 168 15.54 -9.50 3.06
CA THR A 168 16.07 -9.33 1.69
C THR A 168 15.34 -8.21 0.96
#